data_630d09be5b6b0aad7add5fa4f2c0efe6
#
_entry.id   630d09be5b6b0aad7add5fa4f2c0efe6
#
_cell.length_a   1.000
_cell.length_b   1.000
_cell.length_c   1.000
_cell.angle_alpha   90.00
_cell.angle_beta   90.00
_cell.angle_gamma   90.00
#
_symmetry.space_group_name_H-M   'P 1'
#
loop_
_entity.id
_entity.type
_entity.pdbx_description
1 polymer ?
#
loop_
_entity_poly.entity_id
_entity_poly.type
_entity_poly.pdbx_seq_one_letter_code
_entity_poly.pdbx_strand_id
1 'polypeptide(L)'
;MHQVIERWNEAIADMLVRVDAILADARAGSQTVIGQIGADLTPLIRPWGAVEQQMRQCRDQIAETWLRVSEELSAVHGLPEGTVWREGGKRDWATKEIDIRYTRAYRLAMAAAADVLRQRALEADARSRQCGRCGATLDRIRLSGLALNVECGYCRAVNTIEPGQALRTFAGVGAMALAERQALDLWEAMTRVLTQINDYRDRNDVPLGLLHEFERAGRGYWTERVIAEASFVPEQRQFAAQKIEFGMKGVNKTLRQHWQWRHLS
;
A
#
# COMPACT_ATOMS: atom_id res chain seq x y z
N MET A 1 -28.65 27.27 7.03
CA MET A 1 -27.43 26.64 7.57
C MET A 1 -27.60 25.13 7.74
N HIS A 2 -28.46 24.66 8.64
CA HIS A 2 -28.57 23.21 8.95
C HIS A 2 -28.79 22.35 7.70
N GLN A 3 -29.75 22.69 6.86
CA GLN A 3 -30.03 21.96 5.61
C GLN A 3 -28.83 21.93 4.63
N VAL A 4 -27.99 22.98 4.57
CA VAL A 4 -26.79 23.00 3.72
C VAL A 4 -25.76 22.00 4.23
N ILE A 5 -25.54 21.98 5.55
CA ILE A 5 -24.62 21.04 6.19
C ILE A 5 -25.10 19.59 6.06
N GLU A 6 -26.39 19.34 6.21
CA GLU A 6 -26.99 17.99 6.01
C GLU A 6 -26.77 17.50 4.58
N ARG A 7 -27.12 18.30 3.55
CA ARG A 7 -26.86 17.95 2.14
C ARG A 7 -25.37 17.70 1.86
N TRP A 8 -24.48 18.46 2.53
CA TRP A 8 -23.05 18.24 2.42
C TRP A 8 -22.63 16.89 3.00
N ASN A 9 -23.11 16.53 4.17
CA ASN A 9 -22.83 15.24 4.79
C ASN A 9 -23.37 14.08 3.97
N GLU A 10 -24.58 14.21 3.42
CA GLU A 10 -25.19 13.22 2.52
C GLU A 10 -24.35 13.05 1.25
N ALA A 11 -23.91 14.15 0.61
CA ALA A 11 -23.08 14.10 -0.58
C ALA A 11 -21.74 13.38 -0.35
N ILE A 12 -21.13 13.57 0.83
CA ILE A 12 -19.91 12.82 1.21
C ILE A 12 -20.25 11.33 1.39
N ALA A 13 -21.30 11.01 2.12
CA ALA A 13 -21.70 9.63 2.38
C ALA A 13 -22.00 8.87 1.07
N ASP A 14 -22.78 9.46 0.17
CA ASP A 14 -23.11 8.90 -1.14
C ASP A 14 -21.86 8.66 -2.00
N MET A 15 -20.93 9.62 -1.95
CA MET A 15 -19.66 9.47 -2.68
C MET A 15 -18.85 8.31 -2.15
N LEU A 16 -18.75 8.12 -0.84
CA LEU A 16 -18.02 7.00 -0.25
C LEU A 16 -18.68 5.65 -0.56
N VAL A 17 -20.01 5.58 -0.60
CA VAL A 17 -20.76 4.39 -1.05
C VAL A 17 -20.44 4.09 -2.53
N ARG A 18 -20.42 5.10 -3.39
CA ARG A 18 -20.03 4.94 -4.80
C ARG A 18 -18.59 4.45 -4.94
N VAL A 19 -17.66 4.99 -4.17
CA VAL A 19 -16.26 4.54 -4.14
C VAL A 19 -16.18 3.06 -3.77
N ASP A 20 -16.90 2.63 -2.73
CA ASP A 20 -16.91 1.23 -2.29
C ASP A 20 -17.46 0.30 -3.39
N ALA A 21 -18.51 0.72 -4.12
CA ALA A 21 -19.05 -0.04 -5.24
C ALA A 21 -18.01 -0.20 -6.37
N ILE A 22 -17.35 0.89 -6.79
CA ILE A 22 -16.29 0.85 -7.81
C ILE A 22 -15.15 -0.10 -7.39
N LEU A 23 -14.72 -0.02 -6.14
CA LEU A 23 -13.65 -0.87 -5.62
C LEU A 23 -14.07 -2.33 -5.47
N ALA A 24 -15.34 -2.61 -5.19
CA ALA A 24 -15.88 -3.97 -5.17
C ALA A 24 -15.86 -4.58 -6.57
N ASP A 25 -16.32 -3.85 -7.59
CA ASP A 25 -16.30 -4.28 -9.00
C ASP A 25 -14.86 -4.50 -9.49
N ALA A 26 -13.94 -3.58 -9.16
CA ALA A 26 -12.52 -3.72 -9.50
C ALA A 26 -11.90 -4.99 -8.88
N ARG A 27 -12.24 -5.31 -7.64
CA ARG A 27 -11.78 -6.54 -6.97
C ARG A 27 -12.35 -7.78 -7.62
N ALA A 28 -13.65 -7.79 -7.96
CA ALA A 28 -14.29 -8.91 -8.66
C ALA A 28 -13.65 -9.14 -10.04
N GLY A 29 -13.43 -8.07 -10.82
CA GLY A 29 -12.71 -8.13 -12.10
C GLY A 29 -11.28 -8.63 -11.94
N SER A 30 -10.58 -8.23 -10.88
CA SER A 30 -9.23 -8.70 -10.56
C SER A 30 -9.18 -10.20 -10.31
N GLN A 31 -10.16 -10.78 -9.63
CA GLN A 31 -10.20 -12.24 -9.37
C GLN A 31 -10.24 -13.04 -10.66
N THR A 32 -10.99 -12.60 -11.67
CA THR A 32 -11.05 -13.25 -12.99
C THR A 32 -9.69 -13.25 -13.67
N VAL A 33 -8.99 -12.10 -13.63
CA VAL A 33 -7.64 -11.94 -14.23
C VAL A 33 -6.60 -12.75 -13.48
N ILE A 34 -6.64 -12.75 -12.13
CA ILE A 34 -5.68 -13.46 -11.27
C ILE A 34 -5.62 -14.95 -11.60
N GLY A 35 -6.74 -15.60 -11.87
CA GLY A 35 -6.78 -17.01 -12.27
C GLY A 35 -6.01 -17.31 -13.56
N GLN A 36 -5.86 -16.30 -14.44
CA GLN A 36 -5.21 -16.41 -15.75
C GLN A 36 -3.78 -15.87 -15.77
N ILE A 37 -3.32 -15.21 -14.70
CA ILE A 37 -1.99 -14.59 -14.62
C ILE A 37 -0.91 -15.68 -14.83
N GLY A 38 -0.01 -15.43 -15.80
CA GLY A 38 1.23 -16.18 -15.97
C GLY A 38 2.33 -15.69 -15.02
N ALA A 39 3.46 -15.27 -15.59
CA ALA A 39 4.54 -14.61 -14.85
C ALA A 39 4.49 -13.07 -15.01
N ASP A 40 3.51 -12.52 -15.72
CA ASP A 40 3.32 -11.10 -15.99
C ASP A 40 2.11 -10.56 -15.21
N LEU A 41 2.34 -9.49 -14.43
CA LEU A 41 1.30 -8.78 -13.66
C LEU A 41 0.64 -7.63 -14.43
N THR A 42 1.12 -7.30 -15.63
CA THR A 42 0.61 -6.18 -16.44
C THR A 42 -0.90 -6.28 -16.68
N PRO A 43 -1.49 -7.47 -16.97
CA PRO A 43 -2.93 -7.61 -17.14
C PRO A 43 -3.76 -7.22 -15.91
N LEU A 44 -3.17 -7.32 -14.70
CA LEU A 44 -3.81 -6.87 -13.47
C LEU A 44 -3.59 -5.36 -13.24
N ILE A 45 -2.37 -4.86 -13.45
CA ILE A 45 -2.00 -3.46 -13.15
C ILE A 45 -2.76 -2.47 -14.03
N ARG A 46 -2.90 -2.77 -15.32
CA ARG A 46 -3.52 -1.84 -16.29
C ARG A 46 -4.97 -1.45 -15.95
N PRO A 47 -5.88 -2.38 -15.61
CA PRO A 47 -7.24 -2.01 -15.20
C PRO A 47 -7.29 -1.11 -13.96
N TRP A 48 -6.36 -1.30 -13.01
CA TRP A 48 -6.28 -0.47 -11.81
C TRP A 48 -5.91 1.00 -12.09
N GLY A 49 -5.23 1.28 -13.21
CA GLY A 49 -5.02 2.66 -13.68
C GLY A 49 -6.34 3.35 -14.05
N ALA A 50 -7.30 2.63 -14.65
CA ALA A 50 -8.64 3.16 -14.92
C ALA A 50 -9.43 3.40 -13.62
N VAL A 51 -9.31 2.50 -12.65
CA VAL A 51 -9.92 2.67 -11.30
C VAL A 51 -9.34 3.91 -10.61
N GLU A 52 -8.01 4.12 -10.67
CA GLU A 52 -7.37 5.32 -10.12
C GLU A 52 -7.94 6.60 -10.74
N GLN A 53 -8.19 6.60 -12.04
CA GLN A 53 -8.82 7.75 -12.71
C GLN A 53 -10.25 7.99 -12.20
N GLN A 54 -11.04 6.94 -11.97
CA GLN A 54 -12.37 7.08 -11.36
C GLN A 54 -12.28 7.64 -9.93
N MET A 55 -11.27 7.22 -9.13
CA MET A 55 -11.05 7.80 -7.80
C MET A 55 -10.70 9.29 -7.87
N ARG A 56 -9.91 9.71 -8.86
CA ARG A 56 -9.65 11.15 -9.09
C ARG A 56 -10.95 11.90 -9.38
N GLN A 57 -11.79 11.38 -10.26
CA GLN A 57 -13.10 12.00 -10.55
C GLN A 57 -13.98 12.11 -9.31
N CYS A 58 -13.99 11.09 -8.44
CA CYS A 58 -14.71 11.16 -7.16
C CYS A 58 -14.17 12.29 -6.25
N ARG A 59 -12.84 12.45 -6.17
CA ARG A 59 -12.23 13.55 -5.40
C ARG A 59 -12.56 14.93 -5.99
N ASP A 60 -12.51 15.06 -7.31
CA ASP A 60 -12.83 16.31 -8.00
C ASP A 60 -14.31 16.69 -7.77
N GLN A 61 -15.23 15.73 -7.82
CA GLN A 61 -16.65 15.96 -7.52
C GLN A 61 -16.89 16.39 -6.06
N ILE A 62 -16.14 15.81 -5.09
CA ILE A 62 -16.17 16.26 -3.69
C ILE A 62 -15.68 17.72 -3.59
N ALA A 63 -14.59 18.06 -4.27
CA ALA A 63 -14.03 19.42 -4.26
C ALA A 63 -15.00 20.44 -4.89
N GLU A 64 -15.61 20.13 -6.04
CA GLU A 64 -16.60 20.97 -6.70
C GLU A 64 -17.87 21.15 -5.85
N THR A 65 -18.34 20.08 -5.21
CA THR A 65 -19.49 20.15 -4.31
C THR A 65 -19.18 21.04 -3.11
N TRP A 66 -17.96 20.92 -2.55
CA TRP A 66 -17.52 21.79 -1.46
C TRP A 66 -17.49 23.26 -1.86
N LEU A 67 -17.03 23.61 -3.07
CA LEU A 67 -17.02 25.01 -3.52
C LEU A 67 -18.43 25.61 -3.45
N ARG A 68 -19.45 24.92 -3.96
CA ARG A 68 -20.85 25.35 -3.92
C ARG A 68 -21.37 25.47 -2.48
N VAL A 69 -21.10 24.47 -1.64
CA VAL A 69 -21.49 24.47 -0.22
C VAL A 69 -20.83 25.63 0.53
N SER A 70 -19.55 25.91 0.28
CA SER A 70 -18.81 26.99 0.92
C SER A 70 -19.36 28.36 0.55
N GLU A 71 -19.81 28.55 -0.70
CA GLU A 71 -20.49 29.79 -1.14
C GLU A 71 -21.84 29.97 -0.45
N GLU A 72 -22.67 28.89 -0.42
CA GLU A 72 -23.96 28.93 0.28
C GLU A 72 -23.79 29.20 1.78
N LEU A 73 -22.79 28.59 2.44
CA LEU A 73 -22.51 28.82 3.85
C LEU A 73 -22.05 30.27 4.10
N SER A 74 -21.17 30.80 3.23
CA SER A 74 -20.66 32.17 3.36
C SER A 74 -21.73 33.23 3.19
N ALA A 75 -22.83 32.93 2.49
CA ALA A 75 -23.98 33.82 2.33
C ALA A 75 -24.92 33.84 3.56
N VAL A 76 -24.73 32.96 4.54
CA VAL A 76 -25.58 32.88 5.75
C VAL A 76 -25.14 33.95 6.76
N HIS A 77 -26.03 34.91 7.03
CA HIS A 77 -25.80 35.90 8.08
C HIS A 77 -25.76 35.25 9.47
N GLY A 78 -24.81 35.67 10.30
CA GLY A 78 -24.66 35.15 11.67
C GLY A 78 -24.11 33.75 11.74
N LEU A 79 -23.40 33.28 10.70
CA LEU A 79 -22.72 31.98 10.73
C LEU A 79 -21.69 31.97 11.88
N PRO A 80 -21.69 30.94 12.75
CA PRO A 80 -20.67 30.81 13.80
C PRO A 80 -19.27 30.76 13.21
N GLU A 81 -18.34 31.47 13.84
CA GLU A 81 -16.94 31.51 13.43
C GLU A 81 -16.35 30.10 13.30
N GLY A 82 -15.55 29.87 12.27
CA GLY A 82 -14.92 28.58 12.02
C GLY A 82 -15.82 27.50 11.39
N THR A 83 -17.14 27.77 11.17
CA THR A 83 -18.04 26.76 10.56
C THR A 83 -17.57 26.36 9.17
N VAL A 84 -17.26 27.31 8.27
CA VAL A 84 -16.78 27.02 6.92
C VAL A 84 -15.49 26.22 6.97
N TRP A 85 -14.58 26.55 7.88
CA TRP A 85 -13.31 25.83 8.02
C TRP A 85 -13.54 24.38 8.49
N ARG A 86 -14.40 24.16 9.51
CA ARG A 86 -14.72 22.83 10.03
C ARG A 86 -15.37 21.96 8.96
N GLU A 87 -16.32 22.51 8.20
CA GLU A 87 -17.00 21.76 7.14
C GLU A 87 -16.06 21.52 5.96
N GLY A 88 -15.10 22.43 5.69
CA GLY A 88 -14.02 22.22 4.72
C GLY A 88 -13.08 21.08 5.09
N GLY A 89 -12.80 20.87 6.38
CA GLY A 89 -12.05 19.74 6.89
C GLY A 89 -12.66 18.38 6.49
N LYS A 90 -14.00 18.31 6.39
CA LYS A 90 -14.67 17.09 5.92
C LYS A 90 -14.37 16.76 4.46
N ARG A 91 -14.19 17.76 3.59
CA ARG A 91 -13.72 17.57 2.20
C ARG A 91 -12.35 16.90 2.20
N ASP A 92 -11.42 17.42 2.99
CA ASP A 92 -10.05 16.92 3.04
C ASP A 92 -10.01 15.50 3.61
N TRP A 93 -10.80 15.25 4.65
CA TRP A 93 -11.00 13.91 5.20
C TRP A 93 -11.59 12.94 4.16
N ALA A 94 -12.67 13.30 3.44
CA ALA A 94 -13.30 12.45 2.45
C ALA A 94 -12.34 12.12 1.30
N THR A 95 -11.57 13.09 0.84
CA THR A 95 -10.54 12.91 -0.20
C THR A 95 -9.48 11.89 0.26
N LYS A 96 -9.00 11.98 1.50
CA LYS A 96 -8.04 11.05 2.08
C LYS A 96 -8.63 9.66 2.28
N GLU A 97 -9.89 9.58 2.70
CA GLU A 97 -10.59 8.31 2.87
C GLU A 97 -10.73 7.56 1.53
N ILE A 98 -11.00 8.27 0.43
CA ILE A 98 -10.99 7.70 -0.93
C ILE A 98 -9.61 7.11 -1.26
N ASP A 99 -8.52 7.85 -0.98
CA ASP A 99 -7.15 7.38 -1.24
C ASP A 99 -6.79 6.14 -0.41
N ILE A 100 -7.20 6.11 0.85
CA ILE A 100 -6.96 4.96 1.75
C ILE A 100 -7.70 3.73 1.23
N ARG A 101 -8.99 3.85 0.90
CA ARG A 101 -9.81 2.73 0.39
C ARG A 101 -9.26 2.20 -0.94
N TYR A 102 -8.90 3.09 -1.87
CA TYR A 102 -8.29 2.70 -3.14
C TYR A 102 -6.98 1.94 -2.91
N THR A 103 -6.06 2.50 -2.12
CA THR A 103 -4.75 1.89 -1.87
C THR A 103 -4.89 0.53 -1.19
N ARG A 104 -5.80 0.39 -0.22
CA ARG A 104 -6.12 -0.88 0.42
C ARG A 104 -6.60 -1.91 -0.60
N ALA A 105 -7.58 -1.55 -1.43
CA ALA A 105 -8.16 -2.46 -2.42
C ALA A 105 -7.11 -2.90 -3.46
N TYR A 106 -6.29 -1.96 -3.96
CA TYR A 106 -5.19 -2.24 -4.89
C TYR A 106 -4.16 -3.20 -4.29
N ARG A 107 -3.69 -2.93 -3.07
CA ARG A 107 -2.69 -3.79 -2.39
C ARG A 107 -3.21 -5.20 -2.16
N LEU A 108 -4.49 -5.35 -1.79
CA LEU A 108 -5.12 -6.66 -1.63
C LEU A 108 -5.20 -7.42 -2.96
N ALA A 109 -5.52 -6.75 -4.08
CA ALA A 109 -5.54 -7.36 -5.41
C ALA A 109 -4.14 -7.80 -5.85
N MET A 110 -3.13 -6.94 -5.64
CA MET A 110 -1.72 -7.27 -5.94
C MET A 110 -1.22 -8.44 -5.10
N ALA A 111 -1.58 -8.49 -3.82
CA ALA A 111 -1.21 -9.59 -2.94
C ALA A 111 -1.86 -10.92 -3.36
N ALA A 112 -3.13 -10.89 -3.77
CA ALA A 112 -3.81 -12.09 -4.29
C ALA A 112 -3.13 -12.63 -5.56
N ALA A 113 -2.69 -11.76 -6.47
CA ALA A 113 -1.90 -12.15 -7.63
C ALA A 113 -0.52 -12.71 -7.25
N ALA A 114 0.11 -12.12 -6.23
CA ALA A 114 1.39 -12.59 -5.71
C ALA A 114 1.30 -13.99 -5.07
N ASP A 115 0.18 -14.34 -4.43
CA ASP A 115 -0.07 -15.71 -3.92
C ASP A 115 -0.06 -16.72 -5.08
N VAL A 116 -0.72 -16.40 -6.21
CA VAL A 116 -0.73 -17.27 -7.40
C VAL A 116 0.67 -17.39 -8.01
N LEU A 117 1.41 -16.27 -8.12
CA LEU A 117 2.80 -16.30 -8.61
C LEU A 117 3.68 -17.15 -7.70
N ARG A 118 3.53 -17.02 -6.39
CA ARG A 118 4.27 -17.83 -5.41
C ARG A 118 4.00 -19.31 -5.59
N GLN A 119 2.74 -19.69 -5.72
CA GLN A 119 2.35 -21.07 -5.92
C GLN A 119 2.98 -21.64 -7.19
N ARG A 120 2.89 -20.91 -8.30
CA ARG A 120 3.50 -21.33 -9.58
C ARG A 120 5.03 -21.42 -9.53
N ALA A 121 5.66 -20.49 -8.80
CA ALA A 121 7.10 -20.53 -8.59
C ALA A 121 7.52 -21.78 -7.81
N LEU A 122 6.77 -22.17 -6.77
CA LEU A 122 6.98 -23.39 -6.01
C LEU A 122 6.80 -24.66 -6.86
N GLU A 123 5.76 -24.70 -7.69
CA GLU A 123 5.49 -25.84 -8.58
C GLU A 123 6.56 -25.99 -9.68
N ALA A 124 7.03 -24.87 -10.24
CA ALA A 124 8.10 -24.88 -11.23
C ALA A 124 9.44 -25.31 -10.62
N ASP A 125 9.75 -24.83 -9.42
CA ASP A 125 10.94 -25.19 -8.67
C ASP A 125 10.96 -26.68 -8.32
N ALA A 126 9.83 -27.25 -7.92
CA ALA A 126 9.75 -28.68 -7.61
C ALA A 126 10.10 -29.61 -8.80
N ARG A 127 9.89 -29.14 -10.06
CA ARG A 127 10.17 -29.90 -11.28
C ARG A 127 11.64 -29.81 -11.74
N SER A 128 12.40 -28.80 -11.36
CA SER A 128 13.74 -28.49 -11.89
C SER A 128 14.89 -29.01 -11.05
N ARG A 129 14.61 -29.88 -10.07
CA ARG A 129 15.59 -30.28 -9.04
C ARG A 129 16.37 -31.55 -9.38
N GLN A 130 16.75 -31.76 -10.62
CA GLN A 130 17.58 -32.90 -10.99
C GLN A 130 19.00 -32.46 -11.37
N CYS A 131 19.99 -33.22 -10.93
CA CYS A 131 21.37 -33.05 -11.36
C CYS A 131 21.49 -33.33 -12.86
N GLY A 132 21.99 -32.34 -13.62
CA GLY A 132 22.21 -32.49 -15.06
C GLY A 132 23.22 -33.58 -15.43
N ARG A 133 24.06 -34.05 -14.49
CA ARG A 133 25.08 -35.10 -14.75
C ARG A 133 24.60 -36.49 -14.39
N CYS A 134 23.92 -36.69 -13.26
CA CYS A 134 23.59 -38.04 -12.77
C CYS A 134 22.08 -38.26 -12.55
N GLY A 135 21.23 -37.25 -12.78
CA GLY A 135 19.78 -37.35 -12.58
C GLY A 135 19.32 -37.35 -11.11
N ALA A 136 20.24 -37.37 -10.14
CA ALA A 136 19.87 -37.38 -8.74
C ALA A 136 19.14 -36.09 -8.35
N THR A 137 18.19 -36.16 -7.45
CA THR A 137 17.50 -34.97 -6.89
C THR A 137 18.48 -34.11 -6.16
N LEU A 138 18.48 -32.81 -6.47
CA LEU A 138 19.30 -31.80 -5.77
C LEU A 138 18.59 -31.38 -4.49
N ASP A 139 19.29 -31.48 -3.34
CA ASP A 139 18.74 -31.18 -2.04
C ASP A 139 18.48 -29.68 -1.86
N ARG A 140 17.35 -29.37 -1.22
CA ARG A 140 16.91 -28.09 -0.64
C ARG A 140 17.43 -26.83 -1.34
N ILE A 141 16.86 -26.54 -2.49
CA ILE A 141 17.00 -25.23 -3.09
C ILE A 141 16.01 -24.29 -2.39
N ARG A 142 16.52 -23.22 -1.78
CA ARG A 142 15.66 -22.15 -1.28
C ARG A 142 15.13 -21.36 -2.47
N LEU A 143 13.87 -20.94 -2.42
CA LEU A 143 13.34 -19.99 -3.40
C LEU A 143 14.24 -18.76 -3.41
N SER A 144 14.94 -18.54 -4.52
CA SER A 144 15.81 -17.39 -4.75
C SER A 144 15.46 -16.76 -6.10
N GLY A 145 15.38 -15.43 -6.16
CA GLY A 145 15.25 -14.69 -7.41
C GLY A 145 16.56 -14.66 -8.24
N LEU A 146 17.65 -15.19 -7.68
CA LEU A 146 18.98 -15.22 -8.30
C LEU A 146 19.34 -16.66 -8.71
N ALA A 147 20.22 -16.79 -9.73
CA ALA A 147 20.81 -18.05 -10.08
C ALA A 147 21.62 -18.63 -8.90
N LEU A 148 21.47 -19.91 -8.66
CA LEU A 148 22.13 -20.64 -7.56
C LEU A 148 23.03 -21.71 -8.13
N ASN A 149 24.27 -21.80 -7.65
CA ASN A 149 25.16 -22.92 -7.88
C ASN A 149 24.97 -23.94 -6.74
N VAL A 150 24.50 -25.14 -7.11
CA VAL A 150 24.23 -26.24 -6.17
C VAL A 150 25.11 -27.42 -6.49
N GLU A 151 25.92 -27.84 -5.52
CA GLU A 151 26.68 -29.06 -5.63
C GLU A 151 25.78 -30.28 -5.42
N CYS A 152 25.82 -31.25 -6.33
CA CYS A 152 25.09 -32.50 -6.20
C CYS A 152 25.69 -33.35 -5.09
N GLY A 153 24.90 -33.70 -4.07
CA GLY A 153 25.38 -34.56 -2.96
C GLY A 153 25.83 -35.95 -3.39
N TYR A 154 25.40 -36.42 -4.57
CA TYR A 154 25.74 -37.73 -5.10
C TYR A 154 27.01 -37.77 -5.97
N CYS A 155 27.08 -36.89 -7.01
CA CYS A 155 28.18 -36.94 -7.95
C CYS A 155 29.13 -35.75 -7.89
N ARG A 156 28.94 -34.84 -6.93
CA ARG A 156 29.73 -33.63 -6.70
C ARG A 156 29.75 -32.61 -7.85
N ALA A 157 28.95 -32.85 -8.90
CA ALA A 157 28.85 -31.88 -9.99
C ALA A 157 28.13 -30.60 -9.49
N VAL A 158 28.67 -29.43 -9.87
CA VAL A 158 28.02 -28.14 -9.65
C VAL A 158 26.98 -27.92 -10.73
N ASN A 159 25.75 -27.66 -10.30
CA ASN A 159 24.59 -27.36 -11.16
C ASN A 159 24.22 -25.89 -10.97
N THR A 160 24.16 -25.11 -12.04
CA THR A 160 23.62 -23.76 -12.02
C THR A 160 22.11 -23.83 -12.25
N ILE A 161 21.34 -23.43 -11.26
CA ILE A 161 19.89 -23.41 -11.32
C ILE A 161 19.45 -21.97 -11.55
N GLU A 162 18.89 -21.74 -12.74
CA GLU A 162 18.31 -20.45 -13.11
C GLU A 162 16.89 -20.34 -12.58
N PRO A 163 16.53 -19.25 -11.88
CA PRO A 163 15.15 -19.03 -11.43
C PRO A 163 14.23 -18.87 -12.64
N GLY A 164 13.15 -19.61 -12.68
CA GLY A 164 12.09 -19.44 -13.67
C GLY A 164 11.49 -18.03 -13.64
N GLN A 165 10.81 -17.60 -14.71
CA GLN A 165 10.25 -16.25 -14.80
C GLN A 165 9.26 -15.96 -13.66
N ALA A 166 8.38 -16.90 -13.31
CA ALA A 166 7.45 -16.74 -12.20
C ALA A 166 8.17 -16.43 -10.87
N LEU A 167 9.29 -17.14 -10.61
CA LEU A 167 10.08 -16.92 -9.39
C LEU A 167 10.79 -15.57 -9.40
N ARG A 168 11.34 -15.14 -10.53
CA ARG A 168 11.93 -13.79 -10.66
C ARG A 168 10.91 -12.69 -10.43
N THR A 169 9.72 -12.82 -11.04
CA THR A 169 8.62 -11.86 -10.85
C THR A 169 8.13 -11.86 -9.40
N PHE A 170 7.98 -13.05 -8.80
CA PHE A 170 7.60 -13.16 -7.39
C PHE A 170 8.64 -12.49 -6.48
N ALA A 171 9.92 -12.80 -6.64
CA ALA A 171 11.00 -12.24 -5.81
C ALA A 171 11.15 -10.71 -5.99
N GLY A 172 10.85 -10.19 -7.20
CA GLY A 172 10.93 -8.76 -7.49
C GLY A 172 9.75 -7.96 -6.93
N VAL A 173 8.52 -8.35 -7.26
CA VAL A 173 7.33 -7.54 -6.94
C VAL A 173 6.30 -8.30 -6.09
N GLY A 174 6.22 -9.63 -6.22
CA GLY A 174 5.24 -10.43 -5.50
C GLY A 174 5.50 -10.47 -3.98
N ALA A 175 6.75 -10.66 -3.58
CA ALA A 175 7.14 -10.68 -2.16
C ALA A 175 6.82 -9.35 -1.48
N MET A 176 7.06 -8.23 -2.17
CA MET A 176 6.71 -6.91 -1.68
C MET A 176 5.19 -6.76 -1.53
N ALA A 177 4.39 -7.23 -2.50
CA ALA A 177 2.93 -7.14 -2.43
C ALA A 177 2.36 -7.95 -1.25
N LEU A 178 2.90 -9.15 -0.98
CA LEU A 178 2.53 -9.95 0.19
C LEU A 178 2.92 -9.27 1.50
N ALA A 179 4.11 -8.67 1.55
CA ALA A 179 4.59 -7.93 2.71
C ALA A 179 3.73 -6.67 2.98
N GLU A 180 3.31 -5.96 1.93
CA GLU A 180 2.38 -4.83 2.06
C GLU A 180 1.00 -5.25 2.58
N ARG A 181 0.49 -6.42 2.17
CA ARG A 181 -0.73 -6.97 2.74
C ARG A 181 -0.58 -7.27 4.24
N GLN A 182 0.53 -7.86 4.64
CA GLN A 182 0.79 -8.18 6.04
C GLN A 182 0.90 -6.93 6.91
N ALA A 183 1.50 -5.85 6.41
CA ALA A 183 1.65 -4.57 7.10
C ALA A 183 0.50 -3.57 6.82
N LEU A 184 -0.60 -3.99 6.18
CA LEU A 184 -1.63 -3.10 5.65
C LEU A 184 -2.33 -2.28 6.73
N ASP A 185 -2.69 -2.88 7.85
CA ASP A 185 -3.36 -2.20 8.95
C ASP A 185 -2.44 -1.17 9.65
N LEU A 186 -1.13 -1.47 9.72
CA LEU A 186 -0.13 -0.51 10.21
C LEU A 186 0.05 0.67 9.25
N TRP A 187 0.01 0.42 7.94
CA TRP A 187 0.01 1.47 6.94
C TRP A 187 -1.22 2.38 7.06
N GLU A 188 -2.41 1.81 7.25
CA GLU A 188 -3.62 2.60 7.44
C GLU A 188 -3.54 3.45 8.71
N ALA A 189 -3.11 2.85 9.82
CA ALA A 189 -2.94 3.57 11.08
C ALA A 189 -1.98 4.75 10.91
N MET A 190 -0.80 4.54 10.29
CA MET A 190 0.16 5.59 9.98
C MET A 190 -0.46 6.69 9.11
N THR A 191 -1.21 6.32 8.07
CA THR A 191 -1.82 7.27 7.13
C THR A 191 -2.90 8.10 7.81
N ARG A 192 -3.73 7.49 8.70
CA ARG A 192 -4.75 8.21 9.46
C ARG A 192 -4.15 9.21 10.45
N VAL A 193 -3.08 8.84 11.13
CA VAL A 193 -2.36 9.77 12.02
C VAL A 193 -1.76 10.92 11.21
N LEU A 194 -1.17 10.64 10.03
CA LEU A 194 -0.66 11.68 9.15
C LEU A 194 -1.77 12.64 8.69
N THR A 195 -2.96 12.12 8.39
CA THR A 195 -4.12 12.95 8.04
C THR A 195 -4.47 13.89 9.19
N GLN A 196 -4.56 13.37 10.42
CA GLN A 196 -4.82 14.19 11.62
C GLN A 196 -3.76 15.29 11.81
N ILE A 197 -2.47 14.99 11.60
CA ILE A 197 -1.39 15.99 11.65
C ILE A 197 -1.61 17.10 10.61
N ASN A 198 -2.01 16.73 9.39
CA ASN A 198 -2.22 17.67 8.29
C ASN A 198 -3.49 18.53 8.48
N ASP A 199 -4.43 18.12 9.33
CA ASP A 199 -5.65 18.89 9.65
C ASP A 199 -5.35 20.10 10.55
N TYR A 200 -4.17 20.16 11.20
CA TYR A 200 -3.77 21.33 11.97
C TYR A 200 -3.38 22.47 11.05
N ARG A 201 -4.02 23.64 11.26
CA ARG A 201 -3.78 24.87 10.47
C ARG A 201 -2.35 25.39 10.66
N ASP A 202 -1.88 25.42 11.90
CA ASP A 202 -0.50 25.74 12.23
C ASP A 202 0.26 24.46 12.59
N ARG A 203 1.39 24.22 11.92
CA ARG A 203 2.26 23.08 12.20
C ARG A 203 2.84 23.07 13.61
N ASN A 204 2.89 24.23 14.27
CA ASN A 204 3.37 24.34 15.63
C ASN A 204 2.32 23.95 16.67
N ASP A 205 1.04 23.89 16.27
CA ASP A 205 -0.07 23.51 17.15
C ASP A 205 -0.32 21.98 17.19
N VAL A 206 0.39 21.21 16.38
CA VAL A 206 0.26 19.76 16.38
C VAL A 206 0.73 19.19 17.72
N PRO A 207 -0.12 18.43 18.45
CA PRO A 207 0.27 17.85 19.72
C PRO A 207 1.48 16.94 19.59
N LEU A 208 2.45 17.06 20.48
CA LEU A 208 3.66 16.21 20.48
C LEU A 208 3.31 14.72 20.56
N GLY A 209 2.27 14.37 21.32
CA GLY A 209 1.77 12.99 21.38
C GLY A 209 1.39 12.42 20.02
N LEU A 210 0.77 13.23 19.14
CA LEU A 210 0.38 12.83 17.78
C LEU A 210 1.62 12.62 16.88
N LEU A 211 2.66 13.46 17.04
CA LEU A 211 3.93 13.28 16.32
C LEU A 211 4.64 11.98 16.73
N HIS A 212 4.67 11.67 18.03
CA HIS A 212 5.19 10.38 18.53
C HIS A 212 4.37 9.19 18.04
N GLU A 213 3.05 9.33 17.95
CA GLU A 213 2.18 8.28 17.40
C GLU A 213 2.50 8.04 15.93
N PHE A 214 2.67 9.10 15.15
CA PHE A 214 3.05 9.00 13.73
C PHE A 214 4.41 8.32 13.55
N GLU A 215 5.42 8.69 14.36
CA GLU A 215 6.74 8.03 14.31
C GLU A 215 6.62 6.54 14.62
N ARG A 216 5.90 6.19 15.68
CA ARG A 216 5.70 4.80 16.12
C ARG A 216 4.97 3.98 15.07
N ALA A 217 3.88 4.51 14.50
CA ALA A 217 3.11 3.86 13.44
C ALA A 217 3.95 3.66 12.18
N GLY A 218 4.71 4.69 11.78
CA GLY A 218 5.63 4.63 10.64
C GLY A 218 6.71 3.58 10.83
N ARG A 219 7.34 3.55 11.98
CA ARG A 219 8.36 2.54 12.35
C ARG A 219 7.76 1.13 12.35
N GLY A 220 6.57 0.95 12.93
CA GLY A 220 5.84 -0.31 12.94
C GLY A 220 5.58 -0.81 11.52
N TYR A 221 5.02 0.04 10.66
CA TYR A 221 4.74 -0.31 9.27
C TYR A 221 5.99 -0.73 8.49
N TRP A 222 7.05 0.09 8.53
CA TRP A 222 8.27 -0.22 7.77
C TRP A 222 8.99 -1.45 8.29
N THR A 223 8.99 -1.67 9.61
CA THR A 223 9.59 -2.86 10.23
C THR A 223 8.83 -4.12 9.82
N GLU A 224 7.51 -4.15 10.00
CA GLU A 224 6.69 -5.31 9.66
C GLU A 224 6.78 -5.65 8.17
N ARG A 225 6.61 -4.64 7.29
CA ARG A 225 6.70 -4.82 5.85
C ARG A 225 8.05 -5.41 5.41
N VAL A 226 9.17 -4.89 5.94
CA VAL A 226 10.51 -5.35 5.53
C VAL A 226 10.81 -6.74 6.08
N ILE A 227 10.41 -7.05 7.32
CA ILE A 227 10.56 -8.39 7.90
C ILE A 227 9.72 -9.40 7.11
N ALA A 228 8.48 -9.05 6.78
CA ALA A 228 7.61 -9.89 5.97
C ALA A 228 8.21 -10.16 4.58
N GLU A 229 8.72 -9.12 3.88
CA GLU A 229 9.38 -9.28 2.59
C GLU A 229 10.59 -10.24 2.69
N ALA A 230 11.41 -10.09 3.71
CA ALA A 230 12.57 -10.95 3.97
C ALA A 230 12.19 -12.40 4.34
N SER A 231 10.95 -12.64 4.80
CA SER A 231 10.45 -14.01 5.03
C SER A 231 10.11 -14.73 3.72
N PHE A 232 9.68 -14.00 2.71
CA PHE A 232 9.38 -14.53 1.37
C PHE A 232 10.62 -14.68 0.50
N VAL A 233 11.59 -13.75 0.63
CA VAL A 233 12.84 -13.70 -0.14
C VAL A 233 14.00 -13.52 0.84
N PRO A 234 14.55 -14.64 1.38
CA PRO A 234 15.53 -14.60 2.46
C PRO A 234 16.80 -13.78 2.19
N GLU A 235 17.23 -13.66 0.93
CA GLU A 235 18.36 -12.84 0.54
C GLU A 235 18.14 -11.34 0.77
N GLN A 236 16.88 -10.89 0.91
CA GLN A 236 16.55 -9.51 1.27
C GLN A 236 16.85 -9.19 2.74
N ARG A 237 17.04 -10.22 3.60
CA ARG A 237 17.28 -10.03 5.02
C ARG A 237 18.51 -9.17 5.32
N GLN A 238 19.58 -9.33 4.52
CA GLN A 238 20.79 -8.55 4.68
C GLN A 238 20.59 -7.04 4.46
N PHE A 239 19.53 -6.63 3.73
CA PHE A 239 19.21 -5.24 3.45
C PHE A 239 18.10 -4.69 4.37
N ALA A 240 17.60 -5.49 5.31
CA ALA A 240 16.42 -5.12 6.11
C ALA A 240 16.61 -3.80 6.85
N ALA A 241 17.74 -3.62 7.55
CA ALA A 241 18.03 -2.39 8.29
C ALA A 241 18.05 -1.16 7.36
N GLN A 242 18.70 -1.28 6.20
CA GLN A 242 18.79 -0.20 5.21
C GLN A 242 17.41 0.16 4.63
N LYS A 243 16.57 -0.84 4.35
CA LYS A 243 15.20 -0.62 3.84
C LYS A 243 14.31 0.08 4.86
N ILE A 244 14.40 -0.32 6.15
CA ILE A 244 13.67 0.35 7.24
C ILE A 244 14.13 1.80 7.37
N GLU A 245 15.42 2.05 7.40
CA GLU A 245 15.99 3.40 7.46
C GLU A 245 15.51 4.25 6.27
N PHE A 246 15.56 3.69 5.06
CA PHE A 246 15.07 4.39 3.85
C PHE A 246 13.60 4.74 3.96
N GLY A 247 12.75 3.81 4.40
CA GLY A 247 11.33 4.06 4.61
C GLY A 247 11.08 5.13 5.68
N MET A 248 11.85 5.11 6.75
CA MET A 248 11.77 6.11 7.83
C MET A 248 12.22 7.51 7.40
N LYS A 249 12.98 7.67 6.30
CA LYS A 249 13.35 9.02 5.77
C LYS A 249 12.12 9.87 5.47
N GLY A 250 11.05 9.27 4.91
CA GLY A 250 9.78 9.95 4.66
C GLY A 250 9.10 10.40 5.95
N VAL A 251 8.98 9.50 6.92
CA VAL A 251 8.42 9.80 8.25
C VAL A 251 9.21 10.91 8.94
N ASN A 252 10.53 10.78 9.00
CA ASN A 252 11.42 11.77 9.61
C ASN A 252 11.37 13.13 8.90
N LYS A 253 11.20 13.15 7.56
CA LYS A 253 11.04 14.38 6.81
C LYS A 253 9.78 15.13 7.26
N THR A 254 8.66 14.43 7.41
CA THR A 254 7.42 15.03 7.93
C THR A 254 7.60 15.55 9.35
N LEU A 255 8.15 14.74 10.25
CA LEU A 255 8.39 15.14 11.65
C LEU A 255 9.25 16.38 11.76
N ARG A 256 10.33 16.50 10.98
CA ARG A 256 11.23 17.67 10.99
C ARG A 256 10.54 18.96 10.52
N GLN A 257 9.36 18.91 9.92
CA GLN A 257 8.59 20.12 9.58
C GLN A 257 7.91 20.75 10.79
N HIS A 258 7.83 20.02 11.93
CA HIS A 258 7.24 20.48 13.17
C HIS A 258 8.33 20.96 14.13
N TRP A 259 8.19 22.23 14.61
CA TRP A 259 9.19 22.85 15.47
C TRP A 259 9.45 22.07 16.76
N GLN A 260 8.41 21.58 17.40
CA GLN A 260 8.50 20.81 18.64
C GLN A 260 9.37 19.55 18.50
N TRP A 261 9.33 18.89 17.32
CA TRP A 261 10.15 17.71 17.05
C TRP A 261 11.63 18.03 16.89
N ARG A 262 11.96 19.21 16.33
CA ARG A 262 13.35 19.64 16.10
C ARG A 262 14.16 19.84 17.35
N HIS A 263 13.48 20.07 18.49
CA HIS A 263 14.14 20.29 19.79
C HIS A 263 14.27 19.04 20.65
N LEU A 264 13.76 17.88 20.18
CA LEU A 264 13.84 16.59 20.87
C LEU A 264 14.86 15.63 20.23
N SER A 265 15.32 15.93 19.04
CA SER A 265 16.33 15.17 18.27
C SER A 265 17.67 15.88 18.28
#